data_f31b5983bea8d32a8c6121ad3ec593d7
#
_entry.id   f31b5983bea8d32a8c6121ad3ec593d7
#
_cell.length_a   1.000
_cell.length_b   1.000
_cell.length_c   1.000
_cell.angle_alpha   90.00
_cell.angle_beta   90.00
_cell.angle_gamma   90.00
#
_symmetry.space_group_name_H-M   'P 1'
#
loop_
_entity.id
_entity.type
_entity.pdbx_description
1 polymer ?
#
loop_
_entity_poly.entity_id
_entity_poly.type
_entity_poly.pdbx_seq_one_letter_code
_entity_poly.pdbx_strand_id
1 'polypeptide(L)'
;GAGIMGADAAEWAGELAALTLLADHGMAIDTQRASVLQHRLARLTGFRAGLERAFPFPSDWAAQAPDELVVCRCENVTAGELRRTAPDRGTNELNRLKALTGVGMRRCQGRMCGVAAAEILAHATGQPVQQVGRFRGQAPIKPIPIQLERASSASQAGAAA
;
A
#
# COMPACT_ATOMS: atom_id res chain seq x y z
N GLY A 1 -3.79 -11.67 1.53
CA GLY A 1 -4.95 -11.18 2.28
C GLY A 1 -6.22 -11.17 1.43
N ALA A 2 -7.38 -11.00 2.07
CA ALA A 2 -8.70 -11.04 1.41
C ALA A 2 -8.97 -9.87 0.43
N GLY A 3 -8.07 -8.91 0.31
CA GLY A 3 -8.28 -7.70 -0.49
C GLY A 3 -9.36 -6.78 0.12
N ILE A 4 -10.00 -5.95 -0.72
CA ILE A 4 -11.07 -5.04 -0.30
C ILE A 4 -12.41 -5.75 -0.54
N MET A 5 -12.78 -6.68 0.35
CA MET A 5 -14.02 -7.47 0.23
C MET A 5 -14.95 -7.31 1.44
N GLY A 6 -14.78 -6.24 2.20
CA GLY A 6 -15.61 -5.91 3.35
C GLY A 6 -15.13 -6.51 4.67
N ALA A 7 -15.83 -6.15 5.75
CA ALA A 7 -15.48 -6.51 7.13
C ALA A 7 -15.56 -8.03 7.35
N ASP A 8 -16.64 -8.66 6.91
CA ASP A 8 -16.84 -10.11 7.06
C ASP A 8 -15.68 -10.91 6.44
N ALA A 9 -15.23 -10.52 5.24
CA ALA A 9 -14.10 -11.18 4.59
C ALA A 9 -12.80 -11.00 5.38
N ALA A 10 -12.60 -9.82 5.99
CA ALA A 10 -11.43 -9.56 6.83
C ALA A 10 -11.47 -10.39 8.12
N GLU A 11 -12.62 -10.52 8.77
CA GLU A 11 -12.81 -11.37 9.96
C GLU A 11 -12.55 -12.84 9.61
N TRP A 12 -13.17 -13.36 8.55
CA TRP A 12 -12.97 -14.75 8.14
C TRP A 12 -11.53 -15.06 7.76
N ALA A 13 -10.86 -14.14 7.08
CA ALA A 13 -9.45 -14.28 6.73
C ALA A 13 -8.55 -14.23 7.97
N GLY A 14 -8.85 -13.36 8.94
CA GLY A 14 -8.12 -13.26 10.20
C GLY A 14 -8.30 -14.52 11.06
N GLU A 15 -9.53 -15.00 11.20
CA GLU A 15 -9.82 -16.24 11.93
C GLU A 15 -9.13 -17.45 11.29
N LEU A 16 -9.22 -17.58 9.97
CA LEU A 16 -8.56 -18.68 9.25
C LEU A 16 -7.04 -18.62 9.41
N ALA A 17 -6.44 -17.43 9.35
CA ALA A 17 -5.00 -17.25 9.57
C ALA A 17 -4.58 -17.66 10.98
N ALA A 18 -5.38 -17.33 12.00
CA ALA A 18 -5.12 -17.76 13.38
C ALA A 18 -5.21 -19.29 13.54
N LEU A 19 -6.24 -19.92 12.97
CA LEU A 19 -6.37 -21.37 13.00
C LEU A 19 -5.20 -22.06 12.28
N THR A 20 -4.77 -21.51 11.14
CA THR A 20 -3.61 -22.04 10.40
C THR A 20 -2.33 -21.93 11.23
N LEU A 21 -2.09 -20.78 11.87
CA LEU A 21 -0.94 -20.59 12.73
C LEU A 21 -0.92 -21.57 13.91
N LEU A 22 -2.05 -21.80 14.56
CA LEU A 22 -2.17 -22.78 15.64
C LEU A 22 -1.85 -24.19 15.15
N ALA A 23 -2.37 -24.57 13.97
CA ALA A 23 -2.08 -25.88 13.37
C ALA A 23 -0.60 -26.05 13.04
N ASP A 24 0.04 -25.01 12.50
CA ASP A 24 1.49 -25.02 12.17
C ASP A 24 2.35 -25.21 13.44
N HIS A 25 1.85 -24.78 14.59
CA HIS A 25 2.46 -25.01 15.90
C HIS A 25 2.06 -26.33 16.57
N GLY A 26 1.38 -27.22 15.84
CA GLY A 26 0.98 -28.55 16.35
C GLY A 26 -0.17 -28.52 17.35
N MET A 27 -0.89 -27.40 17.45
CA MET A 27 -2.06 -27.28 18.33
C MET A 27 -3.31 -27.84 17.66
N ALA A 28 -4.21 -28.43 18.45
CA ALA A 28 -5.52 -28.86 17.94
C ALA A 28 -6.37 -27.64 17.53
N ILE A 29 -6.97 -27.73 16.36
CA ILE A 29 -7.84 -26.70 15.80
C ILE A 29 -9.21 -27.25 15.44
N ASP A 30 -10.20 -26.38 15.34
CA ASP A 30 -11.50 -26.72 14.74
C ASP A 30 -11.35 -26.78 13.21
N THR A 31 -11.12 -27.97 12.68
CA THR A 31 -10.95 -28.22 11.25
C THR A 31 -12.24 -27.98 10.46
N GLN A 32 -13.42 -28.22 11.07
CA GLN A 32 -14.71 -27.94 10.45
C GLN A 32 -14.90 -26.44 10.26
N ARG A 33 -14.58 -25.65 11.28
CA ARG A 33 -14.62 -24.20 11.20
C ARG A 33 -13.67 -23.66 10.14
N ALA A 34 -12.44 -24.16 10.10
CA ALA A 34 -11.46 -23.79 9.07
C ALA A 34 -11.99 -24.06 7.65
N SER A 35 -12.58 -25.23 7.42
CA SER A 35 -13.20 -25.59 6.13
C SER A 35 -14.33 -24.63 5.73
N VAL A 36 -15.21 -24.29 6.67
CA VAL A 36 -16.30 -23.32 6.41
C VAL A 36 -15.75 -21.95 6.02
N LEU A 37 -14.72 -21.47 6.70
CA LEU A 37 -14.08 -20.19 6.40
C LEU A 37 -13.42 -20.20 5.02
N GLN A 38 -12.71 -21.28 4.68
CA GLN A 38 -12.11 -21.46 3.34
C GLN A 38 -13.16 -21.42 2.24
N HIS A 39 -14.28 -22.11 2.39
CA HIS A 39 -15.38 -22.09 1.41
C HIS A 39 -15.98 -20.70 1.25
N ARG A 40 -16.22 -19.98 2.35
CA ARG A 40 -16.75 -18.60 2.29
C ARG A 40 -15.79 -17.67 1.54
N LEU A 41 -14.50 -17.72 1.86
CA LEU A 41 -13.48 -16.90 1.21
C LEU A 41 -13.32 -17.29 -0.28
N ALA A 42 -13.38 -18.57 -0.62
CA ALA A 42 -13.31 -19.04 -2.00
C ALA A 42 -14.46 -18.50 -2.85
N ARG A 43 -15.70 -18.47 -2.32
CA ARG A 43 -16.86 -17.88 -3.02
C ARG A 43 -16.65 -16.39 -3.30
N LEU A 44 -16.16 -15.63 -2.32
CA LEU A 44 -15.86 -14.19 -2.49
C LEU A 44 -14.73 -13.97 -3.51
N THR A 45 -13.71 -14.82 -3.49
CA THR A 45 -12.62 -14.76 -4.47
C THR A 45 -13.12 -15.04 -5.88
N GLY A 46 -14.01 -16.00 -6.05
CA GLY A 46 -14.67 -16.29 -7.32
C GLY A 46 -15.51 -15.12 -7.86
N PHE A 47 -16.28 -14.48 -6.97
CA PHE A 47 -17.05 -13.28 -7.30
C PHE A 47 -16.14 -12.12 -7.73
N ARG A 48 -15.08 -11.85 -6.97
CA ARG A 48 -14.08 -10.84 -7.29
C ARG A 48 -13.43 -11.09 -8.65
N ALA A 49 -13.02 -12.31 -8.93
CA ALA A 49 -12.44 -12.67 -10.23
C ALA A 49 -13.44 -12.44 -11.38
N GLY A 50 -14.73 -12.62 -11.13
CA GLY A 50 -15.80 -12.24 -12.07
C GLY A 50 -15.86 -10.74 -12.32
N LEU A 51 -15.80 -9.94 -11.26
CA LEU A 51 -15.78 -8.48 -11.36
C LEU A 51 -14.54 -7.97 -12.10
N GLU A 52 -13.36 -8.51 -11.80
CA GLU A 52 -12.09 -8.13 -12.46
C GLU A 52 -12.12 -8.43 -13.96
N ARG A 53 -12.82 -9.50 -14.39
CA ARG A 53 -13.03 -9.80 -15.81
C ARG A 53 -14.07 -8.89 -16.47
N ALA A 54 -15.15 -8.55 -15.74
CA ALA A 54 -16.20 -7.69 -16.25
C ALA A 54 -15.79 -6.20 -16.34
N PHE A 55 -14.92 -5.78 -15.42
CA PHE A 55 -14.44 -4.40 -15.29
C PHE A 55 -12.90 -4.40 -15.18
N PRO A 56 -12.20 -4.75 -16.28
CA PRO A 56 -10.74 -4.77 -16.24
C PRO A 56 -10.19 -3.36 -16.02
N PHE A 57 -9.10 -3.29 -15.27
CA PHE A 57 -8.37 -2.03 -15.11
C PHE A 57 -7.84 -1.58 -16.49
N PRO A 58 -7.97 -0.31 -16.87
CA PRO A 58 -7.45 0.16 -18.16
C PRO A 58 -5.94 -0.02 -18.25
N SER A 59 -5.46 -0.93 -19.11
CA SER A 59 -4.04 -1.25 -19.22
C SER A 59 -3.22 -0.15 -19.89
N ASP A 60 -3.83 0.61 -20.80
CA ASP A 60 -3.11 1.54 -21.68
C ASP A 60 -3.16 3.00 -21.22
N TRP A 61 -3.80 3.29 -20.08
CA TRP A 61 -3.97 4.65 -19.62
C TRP A 61 -2.63 5.36 -19.41
N ALA A 62 -1.60 4.66 -18.93
CA ALA A 62 -0.26 5.24 -18.67
C ALA A 62 0.44 5.68 -19.95
N ALA A 63 0.16 5.01 -21.09
CA ALA A 63 0.63 5.42 -22.40
C ALA A 63 -0.11 6.66 -22.92
N GLN A 64 -1.41 6.72 -22.66
CA GLN A 64 -2.31 7.74 -23.22
C GLN A 64 -2.43 8.99 -22.33
N ALA A 65 -2.00 8.92 -21.07
CA ALA A 65 -2.09 10.04 -20.15
C ALA A 65 -1.31 11.25 -20.69
N PRO A 66 -1.94 12.45 -20.78
CA PRO A 66 -1.25 13.66 -21.23
C PRO A 66 -0.11 14.03 -20.28
N ASP A 67 0.92 14.66 -20.80
CA ASP A 67 2.11 15.03 -20.01
C ASP A 67 1.78 16.00 -18.86
N GLU A 68 0.77 16.82 -19.02
CA GLU A 68 0.28 17.78 -18.02
C GLU A 68 -0.53 17.15 -16.90
N LEU A 69 -0.89 15.87 -17.02
CA LEU A 69 -1.65 15.17 -15.98
C LEU A 69 -0.88 15.18 -14.67
N VAL A 70 -1.43 15.83 -13.65
CA VAL A 70 -0.84 15.83 -12.30
C VAL A 70 -1.07 14.49 -11.63
N VAL A 71 -0.01 13.70 -11.50
CA VAL A 71 0.00 12.38 -10.86
C VAL A 71 0.10 12.52 -9.35
N CYS A 72 1.04 13.32 -8.88
CA CYS A 72 1.20 13.58 -7.44
C CYS A 72 0.74 14.99 -7.11
N ARG A 73 -0.48 15.13 -6.58
CA ARG A 73 -1.03 16.46 -6.19
C ARG A 73 -0.27 17.12 -5.04
N CYS A 74 0.38 16.32 -4.18
CA CYS A 74 1.09 16.86 -3.03
C CYS A 74 2.39 17.57 -3.42
N GLU A 75 3.06 17.10 -4.47
CA GLU A 75 4.33 17.62 -4.98
C GLU A 75 4.19 18.25 -6.37
N ASN A 76 2.96 18.27 -6.91
CA ASN A 76 2.65 18.78 -8.25
C ASN A 76 3.45 18.11 -9.38
N VAL A 77 3.81 16.82 -9.21
CA VAL A 77 4.57 16.06 -10.19
C VAL A 77 3.65 15.54 -11.29
N THR A 78 4.01 15.77 -12.55
CA THR A 78 3.21 15.40 -13.72
C THR A 78 3.64 14.07 -14.35
N ALA A 79 2.78 13.50 -15.18
CA ALA A 79 3.07 12.29 -15.96
C ALA A 79 4.28 12.48 -16.87
N GLY A 80 4.36 13.63 -17.54
CA GLY A 80 5.49 13.98 -18.41
C GLY A 80 6.81 14.08 -17.66
N GLU A 81 6.81 14.64 -16.45
CA GLU A 81 8.01 14.68 -15.60
C GLU A 81 8.48 13.26 -15.25
N LEU A 82 7.58 12.38 -14.84
CA LEU A 82 7.92 10.99 -14.53
C LEU A 82 8.47 10.25 -15.75
N ARG A 83 7.84 10.42 -16.92
CA ARG A 83 8.28 9.78 -18.17
C ARG A 83 9.67 10.22 -18.59
N ARG A 84 9.97 11.51 -18.51
CA ARG A 84 11.29 12.05 -18.88
C ARG A 84 12.37 11.67 -17.87
N THR A 85 12.08 11.75 -16.59
CA THR A 85 13.07 11.45 -15.54
C THR A 85 13.55 10.00 -15.60
N ALA A 86 12.69 9.05 -15.98
CA ALA A 86 13.03 7.64 -16.01
C ALA A 86 14.22 7.34 -16.95
N PRO A 87 14.16 7.65 -18.27
CA PRO A 87 15.29 7.43 -19.17
C PRO A 87 16.45 8.40 -18.92
N ASP A 88 16.19 9.69 -18.65
CA ASP A 88 17.23 10.71 -18.49
C ASP A 88 18.18 10.42 -17.32
N ARG A 89 17.66 9.78 -16.29
CA ARG A 89 18.41 9.40 -15.09
C ARG A 89 18.67 7.91 -14.96
N GLY A 90 18.34 7.13 -15.99
CA GLY A 90 18.56 5.68 -16.03
C GLY A 90 17.89 4.94 -14.88
N THR A 91 16.70 5.39 -14.45
CA THR A 91 16.00 4.73 -13.35
C THR A 91 14.86 3.85 -13.84
N ASN A 92 14.80 2.65 -13.29
CA ASN A 92 13.78 1.64 -13.55
C ASN A 92 13.12 1.13 -12.26
N GLU A 93 13.37 1.82 -11.12
CA GLU A 93 12.86 1.45 -9.80
C GLU A 93 12.11 2.64 -9.17
N LEU A 94 10.95 2.37 -8.61
CA LEU A 94 10.00 3.41 -8.18
C LEU A 94 10.53 4.29 -7.05
N ASN A 95 11.31 3.75 -6.10
CA ASN A 95 11.88 4.57 -5.03
C ASN A 95 13.06 5.43 -5.51
N ARG A 96 13.73 5.00 -6.59
CA ARG A 96 14.73 5.86 -7.24
C ARG A 96 14.04 7.02 -7.96
N LEU A 97 12.95 6.75 -8.69
CA LEU A 97 12.13 7.79 -9.31
C LEU A 97 11.59 8.77 -8.26
N LYS A 98 11.10 8.25 -7.13
CA LYS A 98 10.67 9.03 -5.96
C LYS A 98 11.78 9.97 -5.47
N ALA A 99 13.01 9.49 -5.33
CA ALA A 99 14.14 10.29 -4.87
C ALA A 99 14.51 11.41 -5.85
N LEU A 100 14.26 11.21 -7.15
CA LEU A 100 14.59 12.17 -8.19
C LEU A 100 13.51 13.24 -8.42
N THR A 101 12.22 12.89 -8.20
CA THR A 101 11.08 13.75 -8.53
C THR A 101 10.29 14.23 -7.31
N GLY A 102 10.50 13.63 -6.14
CA GLY A 102 9.68 13.88 -4.96
C GLY A 102 8.32 13.18 -4.97
N VAL A 103 7.93 12.48 -6.05
CA VAL A 103 6.65 11.77 -6.15
C VAL A 103 6.44 10.85 -4.94
N GLY A 104 5.30 10.99 -4.27
CA GLY A 104 4.96 10.15 -3.11
C GLY A 104 5.69 10.48 -1.80
N MET A 105 6.43 11.59 -1.72
CA MET A 105 7.19 11.94 -0.50
C MET A 105 6.36 12.63 0.58
N ARG A 106 5.27 13.31 0.22
CA ARG A 106 4.47 14.08 1.16
C ARG A 106 3.49 13.24 1.99
N ARG A 107 2.55 13.94 2.62
CA ARG A 107 1.63 13.45 3.65
C ARG A 107 0.94 12.12 3.32
N CYS A 108 0.53 11.90 2.08
CA CYS A 108 -0.13 10.65 1.69
C CYS A 108 0.85 9.47 1.52
N GLN A 109 2.17 9.73 1.49
CA GLN A 109 3.21 8.70 1.39
C GLN A 109 3.03 7.79 0.15
N GLY A 110 2.56 8.36 -0.94
CA GLY A 110 2.33 7.62 -2.19
C GLY A 110 1.05 6.79 -2.22
N ARG A 111 0.20 6.82 -1.18
CA ARG A 111 -1.06 6.06 -1.18
C ARG A 111 -2.00 6.45 -2.30
N MET A 112 -1.98 7.72 -2.74
CA MET A 112 -2.81 8.20 -3.83
C MET A 112 -2.15 8.03 -5.20
N CYS A 113 -0.87 8.34 -5.32
CA CYS A 113 -0.15 8.38 -6.60
C CYS A 113 0.69 7.14 -6.90
N GLY A 114 0.83 6.21 -5.94
CA GLY A 114 1.81 5.13 -6.06
C GLY A 114 1.56 4.18 -7.22
N VAL A 115 0.31 3.78 -7.44
CA VAL A 115 -0.06 2.91 -8.55
C VAL A 115 0.17 3.63 -9.88
N ALA A 116 -0.34 4.86 -10.01
CA ALA A 116 -0.18 5.64 -11.23
C ALA A 116 1.30 5.90 -11.58
N ALA A 117 2.13 6.26 -10.58
CA ALA A 117 3.56 6.46 -10.80
C ALA A 117 4.27 5.16 -11.21
N ALA A 118 3.89 4.02 -10.63
CA ALA A 118 4.46 2.73 -10.99
C ALA A 118 4.12 2.34 -12.44
N GLU A 119 2.88 2.54 -12.87
CA GLU A 119 2.45 2.20 -14.24
C GLU A 119 3.09 3.13 -15.28
N ILE A 120 3.21 4.44 -14.99
CA ILE A 120 3.92 5.37 -15.86
C ILE A 120 5.40 4.99 -15.97
N LEU A 121 6.06 4.65 -14.86
CA LEU A 121 7.45 4.19 -14.88
C LEU A 121 7.61 2.89 -15.67
N ALA A 122 6.74 1.91 -15.42
CA ALA A 122 6.72 0.64 -16.12
C ALA A 122 6.62 0.84 -17.65
N HIS A 123 5.67 1.67 -18.07
CA HIS A 123 5.50 2.02 -19.48
C HIS A 123 6.74 2.74 -20.05
N ALA A 124 7.28 3.75 -19.35
CA ALA A 124 8.43 4.53 -19.81
C ALA A 124 9.71 3.69 -19.92
N THR A 125 9.83 2.61 -19.15
CA THR A 125 11.00 1.73 -19.13
C THR A 125 10.80 0.39 -19.87
N GLY A 126 9.59 0.14 -20.37
CA GLY A 126 9.25 -1.12 -21.04
C GLY A 126 9.27 -2.34 -20.11
N GLN A 127 9.10 -2.15 -18.80
CA GLN A 127 9.13 -3.21 -17.80
C GLN A 127 7.72 -3.58 -17.32
N PRO A 128 7.48 -4.81 -16.86
CA PRO A 128 6.28 -5.15 -16.14
C PRO A 128 6.15 -4.31 -14.86
N VAL A 129 4.93 -3.86 -14.53
CA VAL A 129 4.68 -3.03 -13.33
C VAL A 129 5.13 -3.70 -12.02
N GLN A 130 5.13 -5.03 -11.97
CA GLN A 130 5.61 -5.80 -10.82
C GLN A 130 7.12 -5.64 -10.58
N GLN A 131 7.90 -5.31 -11.61
CA GLN A 131 9.35 -5.16 -11.53
C GLN A 131 9.80 -3.77 -11.10
N VAL A 132 9.01 -2.75 -11.33
CA VAL A 132 9.35 -1.38 -10.90
C VAL A 132 9.20 -1.16 -9.39
N GLY A 133 8.58 -2.08 -8.69
CA GLY A 133 8.44 -2.08 -7.24
C GLY A 133 7.29 -1.22 -6.71
N ARG A 134 7.34 -0.93 -5.41
CA ARG A 134 6.35 -0.12 -4.69
C ARG A 134 7.05 0.94 -3.87
N PHE A 135 6.37 2.05 -3.60
CA PHE A 135 6.89 3.07 -2.69
C PHE A 135 7.10 2.50 -1.29
N ARG A 136 8.29 2.74 -0.76
CA ARG A 136 8.57 2.58 0.66
C ARG A 136 8.08 3.81 1.42
N GLY A 137 7.55 3.61 2.62
CA GLY A 137 7.16 4.71 3.49
C GLY A 137 8.35 5.58 3.84
N GLN A 138 8.10 6.90 3.95
CA GLN A 138 9.05 7.87 4.47
C GLN A 138 8.93 7.89 6.01
N ALA A 139 10.02 8.08 6.72
CA ALA A 139 9.97 8.34 8.14
C ALA A 139 9.65 9.83 8.40
N PRO A 140 8.79 10.16 9.38
CA PRO A 140 7.99 9.25 10.19
C PRO A 140 6.84 8.65 9.37
N ILE A 141 6.66 7.33 9.44
CA ILE A 141 5.58 6.62 8.72
C ILE A 141 4.20 7.01 9.29
N LYS A 142 4.19 7.44 10.53
CA LYS A 142 3.02 7.88 11.27
C LYS A 142 3.32 9.24 11.88
N PRO A 143 2.41 10.23 11.78
CA PRO A 143 2.59 11.49 12.48
C PRO A 143 2.79 11.25 13.98
N ILE A 144 3.85 11.81 14.52
CA ILE A 144 4.13 11.81 15.96
C ILE A 144 3.99 13.24 16.48
N PRO A 145 3.44 13.46 17.68
CA PRO A 145 3.41 14.78 18.28
C PRO A 145 4.83 15.27 18.53
N ILE A 146 5.11 16.50 18.12
CA ILE A 146 6.41 17.15 18.34
C ILE A 146 6.52 17.67 19.78
N GLN A 147 5.38 17.91 20.44
CA GLN A 147 5.37 18.29 21.84
C GLN A 147 5.72 17.08 22.71
N LEU A 148 6.91 17.13 23.29
CA LEU A 148 7.22 16.29 24.44
C LEU A 148 6.32 16.78 25.57
N GLU A 149 5.44 15.93 26.09
CA GLU A 149 4.79 16.19 27.36
C GLU A 149 5.88 16.48 28.37
N ARG A 150 5.92 17.71 28.90
CA ARG A 150 6.78 17.98 30.06
C ARG A 150 6.33 17.01 31.14
N ALA A 151 7.21 16.08 31.50
CA ALA A 151 7.00 15.24 32.67
C ALA A 151 6.52 16.17 33.78
N SER A 152 5.30 16.02 34.22
CA SER A 152 4.74 16.84 35.27
C SER A 152 5.64 16.68 36.49
N SER A 153 6.26 17.75 36.88
CA SER A 153 7.03 17.87 38.13
C SER A 153 6.07 17.86 39.33
N ALA A 154 5.28 16.81 39.43
CA ALA A 154 4.36 16.54 40.53
C ALA A 154 4.94 15.41 41.39
N SER A 155 6.10 15.63 41.97
CA SER A 155 6.58 14.81 43.09
C SER A 155 7.75 15.49 43.86
N GLN A 156 7.53 16.71 44.32
CA GLN A 156 8.35 17.29 45.37
C GLN A 156 7.51 18.20 46.28
N ALA A 157 6.48 17.64 46.89
CA ALA A 157 5.78 18.29 48.00
C ALA A 157 5.28 17.20 48.95
N GLY A 158 6.19 16.65 49.75
CA GLY A 158 5.77 15.62 50.70
C GLY A 158 6.95 15.08 51.54
N ALA A 159 7.85 15.99 52.00
CA ALA A 159 8.81 15.60 53.01
C ALA A 159 9.30 16.83 53.80
N ALA A 160 8.41 17.40 54.61
CA ALA A 160 8.79 18.29 55.72
C ALA A 160 7.55 18.49 56.64
N ALA A 161 7.35 17.63 57.61
CA ALA A 161 6.75 17.87 58.92
C ALA A 161 6.96 16.65 59.81
#